data_2b96f3cdc6ed4a09be836d1d5baac12c
#
_entry.id   2b96f3cdc6ed4a09be836d1d5baac12c
#
_cell.length_a   1.000
_cell.length_b   1.000
_cell.length_c   1.000
_cell.angle_alpha   90.00
_cell.angle_beta   90.00
_cell.angle_gamma   90.00
#
_symmetry.space_group_name_H-M   'P 1'
#
loop_
_entity.id
_entity.type
_entity.pdbx_description
1 polymer ?
#
loop_
_entity_poly.entity_id
_entity_poly.type
_entity_poly.pdbx_seq_one_letter_code
_entity_poly.pdbx_strand_id
1 'polypeptide(L)'
;MKKKAKDFEPKLKGKGQATRLGKQHELAGGPLGIFGKEAQKHDLSVHKISPLILETLKDNYPHLTFRLRNSLPKKEIHAKLASLNQKLGQDLFVNESSIKPDGGIIEVKDKQSNWRVILVGEAKHQGNDVEMIEAGIKQGKNKDADLMVAGNAIERVHKNILEIRNFMLDEDHFPYVVFIQGSNFATETFFVKTPDGRGVKIEHDSGTLNRIDRVTASNYGMKINQNNCRNIFVECGKREQMLQVASLYFQCPPWTTKSMLAIMWDVAVTSLEVLSESIPQPE
;
A
#
# COMPACT_ATOMS: atom_id res chain seq x y z
N MET A 1 -9.64 -29.23 58.05
CA MET A 1 -9.94 -29.55 56.63
C MET A 1 -9.41 -28.43 55.72
N LYS A 2 -8.29 -28.63 55.05
CA LYS A 2 -7.72 -27.66 54.12
C LYS A 2 -8.35 -27.88 52.73
N LYS A 3 -9.10 -26.91 52.21
CA LYS A 3 -9.61 -26.90 50.81
C LYS A 3 -8.42 -26.72 49.89
N LYS A 4 -8.15 -27.70 49.02
CA LYS A 4 -7.23 -27.59 47.90
C LYS A 4 -7.71 -26.49 46.95
N ALA A 5 -6.85 -25.53 46.66
CA ALA A 5 -7.05 -24.59 45.56
C ALA A 5 -7.12 -25.41 44.27
N LYS A 6 -8.20 -25.28 43.52
CA LYS A 6 -8.32 -25.82 42.18
C LYS A 6 -7.44 -24.91 41.26
N ASP A 7 -6.45 -25.53 40.68
CA ASP A 7 -5.67 -24.91 39.60
C ASP A 7 -6.63 -24.47 38.50
N PHE A 8 -6.67 -23.18 38.28
CA PHE A 8 -7.45 -22.56 37.24
C PHE A 8 -6.60 -22.61 35.93
N GLU A 9 -6.69 -23.72 35.20
CA GLU A 9 -6.21 -23.74 33.83
C GLU A 9 -7.13 -22.85 32.98
N PRO A 10 -6.62 -21.77 32.36
CA PRO A 10 -7.42 -20.97 31.46
C PRO A 10 -7.75 -21.82 30.24
N LYS A 11 -9.00 -22.27 30.12
CA LYS A 11 -9.49 -22.81 28.84
C LYS A 11 -9.31 -21.76 27.75
N LEU A 12 -8.33 -21.98 26.92
CA LEU A 12 -8.13 -21.23 25.69
C LEU A 12 -9.38 -21.39 24.80
N LYS A 13 -10.37 -20.55 25.03
CA LYS A 13 -11.54 -20.42 24.17
C LYS A 13 -11.14 -19.62 22.93
N GLY A 14 -11.11 -20.32 21.80
CA GLY A 14 -10.90 -19.73 20.49
C GLY A 14 -9.44 -19.76 20.04
N LYS A 15 -9.24 -20.01 18.77
CA LYS A 15 -7.93 -19.89 18.14
C LYS A 15 -7.55 -18.40 18.12
N GLY A 16 -6.82 -17.95 19.11
CA GLY A 16 -6.36 -16.59 19.20
C GLY A 16 -5.50 -16.20 17.99
N GLN A 17 -5.35 -14.90 17.77
CA GLN A 17 -4.52 -14.36 16.69
C GLN A 17 -3.10 -14.94 16.70
N ALA A 18 -2.52 -15.15 17.88
CA ALA A 18 -1.22 -15.81 18.05
C ALA A 18 -1.19 -17.25 17.55
N THR A 19 -2.26 -18.02 17.76
CA THR A 19 -2.37 -19.42 17.27
C THR A 19 -2.53 -19.46 15.74
N ARG A 20 -3.24 -18.50 15.18
CA ARG A 20 -3.36 -18.35 13.72
C ARG A 20 -2.01 -17.97 13.08
N LEU A 21 -1.31 -17.01 13.67
CA LEU A 21 0.05 -16.64 13.28
C LEU A 21 1.01 -17.82 13.36
N GLY A 22 1.00 -18.59 14.47
CA GLY A 22 1.82 -19.79 14.62
C GLY A 22 1.58 -20.82 13.53
N LYS A 23 0.31 -21.10 13.18
CA LYS A 23 -0.04 -21.99 12.07
C LYS A 23 0.39 -21.46 10.71
N GLN A 24 0.26 -20.17 10.49
CA GLN A 24 0.77 -19.53 9.26
C GLN A 24 2.29 -19.67 9.15
N HIS A 25 3.01 -19.52 10.27
CA HIS A 25 4.46 -19.74 10.32
C HIS A 25 4.85 -21.18 9.98
N GLU A 26 4.12 -22.16 10.54
CA GLU A 26 4.38 -23.58 10.25
C GLU A 26 4.12 -23.94 8.78
N LEU A 27 2.98 -23.52 8.23
CA LEU A 27 2.60 -23.82 6.84
C LEU A 27 3.45 -23.10 5.82
N ALA A 28 3.97 -21.93 6.17
CA ALA A 28 4.78 -21.09 5.28
C ALA A 28 6.28 -21.36 5.40
N GLY A 29 6.71 -22.35 6.20
CA GLY A 29 8.13 -22.69 6.36
C GLY A 29 8.90 -21.68 7.21
N GLY A 30 8.25 -20.94 8.11
CA GLY A 30 8.87 -20.03 9.05
C GLY A 30 8.38 -18.58 8.98
N PRO A 31 8.93 -17.66 9.80
CA PRO A 31 8.47 -16.28 9.91
C PRO A 31 8.48 -15.47 8.61
N LEU A 32 9.44 -15.74 7.72
CA LEU A 32 9.55 -15.09 6.41
C LEU A 32 8.53 -15.58 5.40
N GLY A 33 7.99 -16.77 5.59
CA GLY A 33 7.00 -17.36 4.71
C GLY A 33 5.58 -16.81 4.90
N ILE A 34 5.31 -16.04 5.98
CA ILE A 34 4.03 -15.32 6.17
C ILE A 34 3.84 -14.26 5.10
N PHE A 35 4.92 -13.64 4.67
CA PHE A 35 4.94 -12.79 3.48
C PHE A 35 5.13 -13.72 2.28
N GLY A 36 4.10 -14.46 1.87
CA GLY A 36 4.18 -15.48 0.85
C GLY A 36 5.05 -15.06 -0.35
N LYS A 37 5.59 -16.04 -1.07
CA LYS A 37 6.46 -15.77 -2.23
C LYS A 37 5.83 -14.80 -3.23
N GLU A 38 4.51 -14.84 -3.38
CA GLU A 38 3.79 -13.94 -4.29
C GLU A 38 3.72 -12.50 -3.76
N ALA A 39 3.56 -12.29 -2.44
CA ALA A 39 3.67 -10.96 -1.87
C ALA A 39 5.06 -10.36 -2.09
N GLN A 40 6.12 -11.15 -1.87
CA GLN A 40 7.49 -10.71 -2.13
C GLN A 40 7.74 -10.42 -3.62
N LYS A 41 7.20 -11.24 -4.53
CA LYS A 41 7.29 -10.98 -5.97
C LYS A 41 6.55 -9.71 -6.36
N HIS A 42 5.41 -9.44 -5.76
CA HIS A 42 4.63 -8.24 -6.03
C HIS A 42 5.37 -6.98 -5.55
N ASP A 43 5.87 -6.98 -4.31
CA ASP A 43 6.67 -5.88 -3.75
C ASP A 43 7.94 -5.66 -4.60
N LEU A 44 8.62 -6.74 -5.00
CA LEU A 44 9.79 -6.67 -5.89
C LEU A 44 9.45 -6.15 -7.29
N SER A 45 8.25 -6.39 -7.81
CA SER A 45 7.86 -5.90 -9.13
C SER A 45 7.71 -4.38 -9.15
N VAL A 46 7.06 -3.78 -8.15
CA VAL A 46 6.97 -2.32 -8.02
C VAL A 46 8.35 -1.68 -7.79
N HIS A 47 9.18 -2.33 -6.97
CA HIS A 47 10.56 -1.87 -6.76
C HIS A 47 11.40 -1.82 -8.05
N LYS A 48 11.19 -2.77 -8.97
CA LYS A 48 11.87 -2.80 -10.27
C LYS A 48 11.34 -1.80 -11.29
N ILE A 49 10.09 -1.37 -11.14
CA ILE A 49 9.45 -0.43 -12.07
C ILE A 49 9.94 1.00 -11.84
N SER A 50 10.15 1.41 -10.60
CA SER A 50 10.55 2.79 -10.29
C SER A 50 11.86 3.23 -10.94
N PRO A 51 12.93 2.41 -11.02
CA PRO A 51 14.10 2.75 -11.81
C PRO A 51 13.82 2.93 -13.30
N LEU A 52 12.93 2.11 -13.89
CA LEU A 52 12.54 2.25 -15.30
C LEU A 52 11.79 3.57 -15.55
N ILE A 53 10.88 3.94 -14.65
CA ILE A 53 10.20 5.24 -14.69
C ILE A 53 11.23 6.38 -14.59
N LEU A 54 12.16 6.28 -13.65
CA LEU A 54 13.19 7.29 -13.46
C LEU A 54 14.04 7.50 -14.74
N GLU A 55 14.44 6.41 -15.40
CA GLU A 55 15.20 6.46 -16.65
C GLU A 55 14.37 7.06 -17.78
N THR A 56 13.14 6.60 -17.94
CA THR A 56 12.21 7.16 -18.93
C THR A 56 11.95 8.67 -18.71
N LEU A 57 11.85 9.12 -17.44
CA LEU A 57 11.72 10.54 -17.12
C LEU A 57 12.96 11.33 -17.52
N LYS A 58 14.17 10.83 -17.26
CA LYS A 58 15.42 11.49 -17.66
C LYS A 58 15.54 11.62 -19.19
N ASP A 59 15.13 10.57 -19.92
CA ASP A 59 15.18 10.57 -21.37
C ASP A 59 14.17 11.55 -21.99
N ASN A 60 12.96 11.63 -21.44
CA ASN A 60 11.91 12.51 -21.97
C ASN A 60 12.01 13.95 -21.48
N TYR A 61 12.65 14.18 -20.33
CA TYR A 61 12.81 15.51 -19.72
C TYR A 61 14.29 15.77 -19.36
N PRO A 62 15.22 15.82 -20.34
CA PRO A 62 16.66 15.92 -20.10
C PRO A 62 17.09 17.21 -19.39
N HIS A 63 16.25 18.26 -19.43
CA HIS A 63 16.47 19.54 -18.75
C HIS A 63 16.11 19.50 -17.25
N LEU A 64 15.46 18.41 -16.78
CA LEU A 64 15.08 18.23 -15.39
C LEU A 64 16.04 17.29 -14.65
N THR A 65 16.21 17.51 -13.37
CA THR A 65 17.01 16.65 -12.51
C THR A 65 16.09 15.80 -11.63
N PHE A 66 16.23 14.49 -11.70
CA PHE A 66 15.43 13.52 -10.97
C PHE A 66 16.26 12.68 -10.02
N ARG A 67 15.65 12.20 -8.96
CA ARG A 67 16.23 11.16 -8.09
C ARG A 67 15.18 10.15 -7.63
N LEU A 68 15.64 8.94 -7.29
CA LEU A 68 14.86 7.91 -6.61
C LEU A 68 15.37 7.75 -5.17
N ARG A 69 14.46 7.82 -4.20
CA ARG A 69 14.73 7.55 -2.79
C ARG A 69 13.99 6.28 -2.36
N ASN A 70 14.68 5.39 -1.67
CA ASN A 70 14.07 4.17 -1.11
C ASN A 70 13.49 4.38 0.29
N SER A 71 13.75 5.53 0.91
CA SER A 71 13.23 5.83 2.24
C SER A 71 13.12 7.32 2.49
N LEU A 72 12.16 7.70 3.32
CA LEU A 72 11.98 9.06 3.85
C LEU A 72 12.12 9.02 5.37
N PRO A 73 13.16 9.64 5.95
CA PRO A 73 13.31 9.76 7.39
C PRO A 73 12.16 10.55 8.03
N LYS A 74 11.62 10.07 9.14
CA LYS A 74 10.55 10.79 9.84
C LYS A 74 10.96 12.18 10.31
N LYS A 75 12.22 12.37 10.65
CA LYS A 75 12.76 13.70 10.98
C LYS A 75 12.57 14.73 9.87
N GLU A 76 12.62 14.32 8.58
CA GLU A 76 12.35 15.21 7.45
C GLU A 76 10.86 15.60 7.40
N ILE A 77 9.96 14.65 7.67
CA ILE A 77 8.51 14.92 7.76
C ILE A 77 8.24 15.94 8.88
N HIS A 78 8.82 15.72 10.05
CA HIS A 78 8.64 16.61 11.20
C HIS A 78 9.23 17.99 10.96
N ALA A 79 10.42 18.06 10.35
CA ALA A 79 11.02 19.34 9.96
C ALA A 79 10.15 20.11 8.95
N LYS A 80 9.58 19.40 7.96
CA LYS A 80 8.66 19.99 6.99
C LYS A 80 7.39 20.53 7.68
N LEU A 81 6.77 19.73 8.54
CA LEU A 81 5.58 20.17 9.30
C LEU A 81 5.88 21.37 10.20
N ALA A 82 7.01 21.35 10.90
CA ALA A 82 7.42 22.46 11.77
C ALA A 82 7.71 23.75 10.98
N SER A 83 8.22 23.63 9.74
CA SER A 83 8.41 24.79 8.85
C SER A 83 7.09 25.42 8.39
N LEU A 84 6.02 24.65 8.28
CA LEU A 84 4.69 25.14 7.97
C LEU A 84 4.00 25.77 9.18
N ASN A 85 4.16 25.15 10.34
CA ASN A 85 3.63 25.67 11.60
C ASN A 85 4.38 25.06 12.78
N GLN A 86 4.92 25.90 13.69
CA GLN A 86 5.68 25.45 14.87
C GLN A 86 4.93 24.55 15.84
N LYS A 87 3.59 24.51 15.76
CA LYS A 87 2.75 23.60 16.56
C LYS A 87 2.68 22.18 15.98
N LEU A 88 3.16 22.00 14.74
CA LEU A 88 3.23 20.71 14.06
C LEU A 88 4.67 20.14 14.16
N GLY A 89 4.83 18.90 13.74
CA GLY A 89 6.16 18.27 13.66
C GLY A 89 6.80 17.95 15.01
N GLN A 90 6.01 17.91 16.09
CA GLN A 90 6.50 17.47 17.40
C GLN A 90 6.55 15.94 17.42
N ASP A 91 7.70 15.39 17.74
CA ASP A 91 7.91 13.96 17.90
C ASP A 91 8.41 13.60 19.29
N LEU A 92 8.18 12.36 19.69
CA LEU A 92 8.64 11.85 20.96
C LEU A 92 9.94 11.03 20.82
N PHE A 93 10.06 10.18 19.78
CA PHE A 93 11.17 9.22 19.69
C PHE A 93 11.37 8.70 18.25
N VAL A 94 11.67 9.57 17.26
CA VAL A 94 11.67 9.16 15.85
C VAL A 94 13.00 9.37 15.10
N ASN A 95 14.07 9.67 15.81
CA ASN A 95 15.34 10.08 15.19
C ASN A 95 15.89 9.11 14.13
N GLU A 96 15.63 7.81 14.27
CA GLU A 96 16.13 6.78 13.34
C GLU A 96 15.03 6.10 12.52
N SER A 97 13.77 6.50 12.70
CA SER A 97 12.67 5.87 11.96
C SER A 97 12.50 6.47 10.57
N SER A 98 12.13 5.63 9.61
CA SER A 98 11.87 6.04 8.23
C SER A 98 10.66 5.29 7.66
N ILE A 99 9.99 5.90 6.70
CA ILE A 99 9.03 5.24 5.82
C ILE A 99 9.77 4.70 4.60
N LYS A 100 9.35 3.53 4.16
CA LYS A 100 9.93 2.84 3.00
C LYS A 100 8.81 2.33 2.11
N PRO A 101 8.28 3.15 1.20
CA PRO A 101 7.35 2.67 0.18
C PRO A 101 8.02 1.60 -0.69
N ASP A 102 7.27 0.57 -1.08
CA ASP A 102 7.83 -0.60 -1.78
C ASP A 102 8.46 -0.23 -3.14
N GLY A 103 7.89 0.76 -3.83
CA GLY A 103 8.43 1.33 -5.07
C GLY A 103 9.32 2.56 -4.88
N GLY A 104 9.53 3.00 -3.65
CA GLY A 104 10.29 4.23 -3.37
C GLY A 104 9.55 5.52 -3.72
N ILE A 105 10.31 6.60 -3.76
CA ILE A 105 9.85 7.97 -3.98
C ILE A 105 10.67 8.58 -5.10
N ILE A 106 10.03 8.99 -6.20
CA ILE A 106 10.69 9.75 -7.28
C ILE A 106 10.44 11.23 -7.06
N GLU A 107 11.49 12.00 -7.14
CA GLU A 107 11.48 13.44 -6.93
C GLU A 107 12.13 14.17 -8.11
N VAL A 108 11.65 15.37 -8.39
CA VAL A 108 12.23 16.34 -9.33
C VAL A 108 12.79 17.54 -8.58
N LYS A 109 13.84 18.13 -9.10
CA LYS A 109 14.44 19.35 -8.53
C LYS A 109 13.73 20.57 -9.08
N ASP A 110 13.21 21.46 -8.21
CA ASP A 110 12.57 22.70 -8.61
C ASP A 110 13.59 23.84 -8.92
N LYS A 111 13.09 24.99 -9.38
CA LYS A 111 13.90 26.20 -9.69
C LYS A 111 14.66 26.72 -8.48
N GLN A 112 14.16 26.49 -7.27
CA GLN A 112 14.80 26.86 -6.00
C GLN A 112 15.76 25.80 -5.47
N SER A 113 16.00 24.75 -6.24
CA SER A 113 16.84 23.60 -5.85
C SER A 113 16.25 22.70 -4.75
N ASN A 114 14.96 22.81 -4.45
CA ASN A 114 14.26 21.86 -3.57
C ASN A 114 13.84 20.60 -4.32
N TRP A 115 13.72 19.51 -3.59
CA TRP A 115 13.19 18.25 -4.13
C TRP A 115 11.69 18.16 -3.94
N ARG A 116 10.96 18.00 -5.04
CA ARG A 116 9.50 17.87 -5.06
C ARG A 116 9.12 16.44 -5.45
N VAL A 117 8.24 15.83 -4.68
CA VAL A 117 7.78 14.45 -4.94
C VAL A 117 6.86 14.44 -6.16
N ILE A 118 7.13 13.54 -7.12
CA ILE A 118 6.31 13.37 -8.33
C ILE A 118 5.71 11.97 -8.46
N LEU A 119 6.20 11.00 -7.66
CA LEU A 119 5.66 9.65 -7.63
C LEU A 119 6.06 8.94 -6.35
N VAL A 120 5.10 8.27 -5.71
CA VAL A 120 5.34 7.30 -4.65
C VAL A 120 4.65 5.99 -5.03
N GLY A 121 5.40 4.91 -5.12
CA GLY A 121 4.88 3.59 -5.45
C GLY A 121 4.76 2.70 -4.21
N GLU A 122 3.62 2.03 -4.06
CA GLU A 122 3.37 1.07 -2.98
C GLU A 122 2.71 -0.18 -3.56
N ALA A 123 3.04 -1.36 -3.03
CA ALA A 123 2.44 -2.62 -3.42
C ALA A 123 1.95 -3.38 -2.20
N LYS A 124 0.79 -4.02 -2.32
CA LYS A 124 0.26 -4.88 -1.25
C LYS A 124 -0.39 -6.11 -1.83
N HIS A 125 -0.04 -7.23 -1.29
CA HIS A 125 -0.66 -8.51 -1.62
C HIS A 125 -1.47 -9.01 -0.43
N GLN A 126 -2.69 -9.48 -0.72
CA GLN A 126 -3.53 -10.08 0.31
C GLN A 126 -4.45 -11.15 -0.29
N GLY A 127 -4.27 -12.39 0.20
CA GLY A 127 -5.00 -13.56 -0.26
C GLY A 127 -4.17 -14.47 -1.15
N ASN A 128 -3.96 -15.69 -0.67
CA ASN A 128 -3.21 -16.74 -1.38
C ASN A 128 -4.12 -17.92 -1.74
N ASP A 129 -5.45 -17.71 -1.75
CA ASP A 129 -6.38 -18.83 -1.94
C ASP A 129 -6.22 -19.45 -3.33
N VAL A 130 -5.96 -18.62 -4.34
CA VAL A 130 -5.72 -19.10 -5.71
C VAL A 130 -4.51 -20.01 -5.75
N GLU A 131 -3.37 -19.55 -5.27
CA GLU A 131 -2.10 -20.27 -5.27
C GLU A 131 -2.17 -21.53 -4.40
N MET A 132 -2.89 -21.48 -3.28
CA MET A 132 -3.06 -22.63 -2.41
C MET A 132 -3.97 -23.69 -3.01
N ILE A 133 -5.02 -23.30 -3.73
CA ILE A 133 -5.90 -24.23 -4.45
C ILE A 133 -5.11 -24.88 -5.61
N GLU A 134 -4.38 -24.11 -6.38
CA GLU A 134 -3.54 -24.61 -7.47
C GLU A 134 -2.44 -25.56 -6.96
N ALA A 135 -1.93 -25.34 -5.76
CA ALA A 135 -0.98 -26.21 -5.10
C ALA A 135 -1.61 -27.48 -4.47
N GLY A 136 -2.93 -27.65 -4.56
CA GLY A 136 -3.65 -28.79 -3.97
C GLY A 136 -3.82 -28.73 -2.46
N ILE A 137 -3.60 -27.57 -1.86
CA ILE A 137 -3.82 -27.35 -0.43
C ILE A 137 -5.32 -27.15 -0.20
N LYS A 138 -5.91 -27.95 0.72
CA LYS A 138 -7.35 -27.83 1.01
C LYS A 138 -7.69 -26.48 1.63
N GLN A 139 -8.58 -25.76 0.96
CA GLN A 139 -9.24 -24.55 1.44
C GLN A 139 -10.69 -24.89 1.85
N GLY A 140 -11.16 -24.44 3.00
CA GLY A 140 -12.54 -24.66 3.39
C GLY A 140 -12.91 -24.11 4.76
N LYS A 141 -14.19 -23.74 4.90
CA LYS A 141 -14.76 -23.08 6.09
C LYS A 141 -14.50 -23.80 7.43
N ASN A 142 -14.25 -25.10 7.42
CA ASN A 142 -14.19 -25.88 8.65
C ASN A 142 -12.79 -26.34 9.10
N LYS A 143 -11.77 -26.29 8.25
CA LYS A 143 -10.42 -26.75 8.59
C LYS A 143 -9.31 -25.77 8.31
N ASP A 144 -9.39 -25.02 7.21
CA ASP A 144 -8.32 -24.18 6.72
C ASP A 144 -8.81 -22.77 6.42
N ALA A 145 -9.98 -22.44 6.99
CA ALA A 145 -10.61 -21.17 6.80
C ALA A 145 -9.62 -20.06 7.14
N ASP A 146 -9.32 -19.29 6.16
CA ASP A 146 -8.76 -17.97 6.25
C ASP A 146 -7.53 -17.90 7.18
N LEU A 147 -6.42 -18.47 6.76
CA LEU A 147 -5.13 -18.33 7.43
C LEU A 147 -4.61 -16.89 7.42
N MET A 148 -5.35 -15.99 6.80
CA MET A 148 -4.91 -14.63 6.57
C MET A 148 -5.10 -13.74 7.76
N VAL A 149 -4.05 -13.03 8.11
CA VAL A 149 -4.10 -11.88 8.99
C VAL A 149 -4.65 -10.70 8.19
N ALA A 150 -5.97 -10.66 8.12
CA ALA A 150 -6.66 -9.56 7.47
C ALA A 150 -6.40 -8.26 8.23
N GLY A 151 -5.97 -7.25 7.55
CA GLY A 151 -5.87 -5.90 8.11
C GLY A 151 -4.47 -5.32 8.12
N ASN A 152 -3.44 -6.08 8.48
CA ASN A 152 -2.07 -5.54 8.60
C ASN A 152 -1.55 -4.87 7.32
N ALA A 153 -1.87 -5.41 6.15
CA ALA A 153 -1.46 -4.81 4.87
C ALA A 153 -2.13 -3.45 4.67
N ILE A 154 -3.43 -3.38 4.90
CA ILE A 154 -4.21 -2.14 4.76
C ILE A 154 -3.81 -1.10 5.81
N GLU A 155 -3.59 -1.51 7.06
CA GLU A 155 -3.11 -0.62 8.12
C GLU A 155 -1.73 -0.01 7.79
N ARG A 156 -0.83 -0.80 7.22
CA ARG A 156 0.48 -0.29 6.77
C ARG A 156 0.35 0.69 5.61
N VAL A 157 -0.53 0.43 4.65
CA VAL A 157 -0.82 1.38 3.57
C VAL A 157 -1.34 2.69 4.14
N HIS A 158 -2.31 2.64 5.05
CA HIS A 158 -2.85 3.82 5.74
C HIS A 158 -1.75 4.65 6.39
N LYS A 159 -0.90 4.00 7.18
CA LYS A 159 0.21 4.67 7.85
C LYS A 159 1.14 5.37 6.85
N ASN A 160 1.55 4.67 5.80
CA ASN A 160 2.47 5.23 4.81
C ASN A 160 1.82 6.40 4.06
N ILE A 161 0.55 6.27 3.68
CA ILE A 161 -0.21 7.37 3.05
C ILE A 161 -0.25 8.60 3.97
N LEU A 162 -0.58 8.44 5.25
CA LEU A 162 -0.66 9.56 6.20
C LEU A 162 0.70 10.25 6.39
N GLU A 163 1.77 9.50 6.50
CA GLU A 163 3.12 10.06 6.67
C GLU A 163 3.57 10.85 5.43
N ILE A 164 3.30 10.35 4.22
CA ILE A 164 3.61 11.07 2.98
C ILE A 164 2.69 12.28 2.81
N ARG A 165 1.40 12.20 3.18
CA ARG A 165 0.51 13.38 3.21
C ARG A 165 1.05 14.49 4.10
N ASN A 166 1.54 14.12 5.28
CA ASN A 166 2.15 15.09 6.19
C ASN A 166 3.40 15.73 5.58
N PHE A 167 4.22 14.97 4.86
CA PHE A 167 5.38 15.49 4.16
C PHE A 167 5.01 16.43 3.00
N MET A 168 3.87 16.20 2.36
CA MET A 168 3.37 16.93 1.21
C MET A 168 2.19 17.85 1.56
N LEU A 169 2.05 18.28 2.81
CA LEU A 169 0.87 18.99 3.28
C LEU A 169 0.62 20.33 2.54
N ASP A 170 1.66 20.97 2.06
CA ASP A 170 1.63 22.24 1.30
C ASP A 170 1.68 22.08 -0.22
N GLU A 171 1.57 20.84 -0.72
CA GLU A 171 1.60 20.57 -2.16
C GLU A 171 0.19 20.56 -2.77
N ASP A 172 0.06 20.98 -4.02
CA ASP A 172 -1.20 20.95 -4.76
C ASP A 172 -1.51 19.60 -5.40
N HIS A 173 -0.66 18.60 -5.16
CA HIS A 173 -0.81 17.25 -5.68
C HIS A 173 -0.39 16.21 -4.65
N PHE A 174 -0.86 14.97 -4.86
CA PHE A 174 -0.53 13.83 -4.02
C PHE A 174 -0.33 12.58 -4.88
N PRO A 175 0.88 12.37 -5.44
CA PRO A 175 1.16 11.33 -6.44
C PRO A 175 1.46 9.97 -5.81
N TYR A 176 0.61 9.50 -4.90
CA TYR A 176 0.76 8.23 -4.21
C TYR A 176 -0.06 7.15 -4.90
N VAL A 177 0.62 6.12 -5.41
CA VAL A 177 0.01 4.99 -6.13
C VAL A 177 0.13 3.72 -5.31
N VAL A 178 -0.98 3.02 -5.11
CA VAL A 178 -1.02 1.73 -4.42
C VAL A 178 -1.56 0.66 -5.35
N PHE A 179 -0.76 -0.37 -5.60
CA PHE A 179 -1.16 -1.58 -6.30
C PHE A 179 -1.48 -2.68 -5.30
N ILE A 180 -2.73 -3.10 -5.28
CA ILE A 180 -3.23 -4.13 -4.37
C ILE A 180 -3.63 -5.33 -5.20
N GLN A 181 -3.20 -6.54 -4.81
CA GLN A 181 -3.59 -7.77 -5.48
C GLN A 181 -3.83 -8.91 -4.50
N GLY A 182 -4.50 -9.96 -4.98
CA GLY A 182 -4.71 -11.21 -4.26
C GLY A 182 -6.16 -11.63 -4.20
N SER A 183 -6.43 -12.87 -3.81
CA SER A 183 -7.76 -13.50 -3.84
C SER A 183 -8.81 -12.74 -3.00
N ASN A 184 -8.38 -11.98 -1.99
CA ASN A 184 -9.27 -11.15 -1.19
C ASN A 184 -9.86 -9.95 -1.92
N PHE A 185 -9.35 -9.64 -3.10
CA PHE A 185 -9.82 -8.56 -3.96
C PHE A 185 -10.55 -9.07 -5.19
N ALA A 186 -11.07 -10.30 -5.13
CA ALA A 186 -11.97 -10.82 -6.13
C ALA A 186 -13.26 -9.98 -6.18
N THR A 187 -13.58 -9.43 -7.34
CA THR A 187 -14.78 -8.62 -7.57
C THR A 187 -15.91 -9.43 -8.17
N GLU A 188 -15.60 -10.63 -8.64
CA GLU A 188 -16.53 -11.57 -9.26
C GLU A 188 -16.26 -13.00 -8.80
N THR A 189 -17.21 -13.87 -8.98
CA THR A 189 -17.05 -15.30 -8.73
C THR A 189 -16.30 -15.95 -9.88
N PHE A 190 -15.25 -16.71 -9.56
CA PHE A 190 -14.50 -17.49 -10.54
C PHE A 190 -14.10 -18.85 -9.98
N PHE A 191 -13.65 -19.75 -10.86
CA PHE A 191 -13.21 -21.07 -10.48
C PHE A 191 -11.71 -21.24 -10.68
N VAL A 192 -11.06 -21.79 -9.65
CA VAL A 192 -9.64 -22.15 -9.68
C VAL A 192 -9.53 -23.68 -9.79
N LYS A 193 -8.69 -24.19 -10.68
CA LYS A 193 -8.47 -25.63 -10.85
C LYS A 193 -7.48 -26.13 -9.83
N THR A 194 -7.85 -27.21 -9.14
CA THR A 194 -6.92 -27.99 -8.32
C THR A 194 -6.03 -28.88 -9.21
N PRO A 195 -4.90 -29.42 -8.71
CA PRO A 195 -4.03 -30.33 -9.48
C PRO A 195 -4.74 -31.58 -10.02
N ASP A 196 -5.79 -32.04 -9.33
CA ASP A 196 -6.62 -33.17 -9.75
C ASP A 196 -7.76 -32.77 -10.73
N GLY A 197 -7.76 -31.52 -11.20
CA GLY A 197 -8.68 -31.00 -12.21
C GLY A 197 -10.05 -30.55 -11.69
N ARG A 198 -10.33 -30.65 -10.40
CA ARG A 198 -11.58 -30.12 -9.82
C ARG A 198 -11.56 -28.61 -9.80
N GLY A 199 -12.72 -27.99 -10.03
CA GLY A 199 -12.90 -26.56 -9.86
C GLY A 199 -13.28 -26.19 -8.43
N VAL A 200 -12.52 -25.29 -7.80
CA VAL A 200 -12.89 -24.67 -6.52
C VAL A 200 -13.40 -23.27 -6.79
N LYS A 201 -14.58 -22.97 -6.26
CA LYS A 201 -15.24 -21.67 -6.41
C LYS A 201 -14.63 -20.66 -5.44
N ILE A 202 -14.15 -19.54 -5.98
CA ILE A 202 -13.78 -18.36 -5.20
C ILE A 202 -14.96 -17.39 -5.30
N GLU A 203 -15.49 -17.03 -4.17
CA GLU A 203 -16.60 -16.09 -4.05
C GLU A 203 -16.14 -14.80 -3.37
N HIS A 204 -16.74 -13.72 -3.80
CA HIS A 204 -16.72 -12.45 -3.12
C HIS A 204 -17.44 -12.58 -1.78
N ASP A 205 -16.76 -12.36 -0.67
CA ASP A 205 -17.32 -12.49 0.67
C ASP A 205 -17.34 -11.18 1.46
N SER A 206 -18.03 -11.19 2.60
CA SER A 206 -18.13 -10.02 3.49
C SER A 206 -16.79 -9.57 4.05
N GLY A 207 -15.83 -10.47 4.21
CA GLY A 207 -14.49 -10.15 4.66
C GLY A 207 -13.71 -9.35 3.62
N THR A 208 -13.87 -9.69 2.35
CA THR A 208 -13.31 -8.96 1.21
C THR A 208 -13.93 -7.56 1.10
N LEU A 209 -15.25 -7.45 1.19
CA LEU A 209 -15.93 -6.15 1.19
C LEU A 209 -15.45 -5.23 2.29
N ASN A 210 -15.28 -5.73 3.50
CA ASN A 210 -14.78 -4.95 4.64
C ASN A 210 -13.34 -4.43 4.39
N ARG A 211 -12.51 -5.19 3.69
CA ARG A 211 -11.15 -4.73 3.34
C ARG A 211 -11.16 -3.67 2.27
N ILE A 212 -12.02 -3.82 1.26
CA ILE A 212 -12.24 -2.80 0.23
C ILE A 212 -12.79 -1.52 0.87
N ASP A 213 -13.73 -1.65 1.79
CA ASP A 213 -14.31 -0.52 2.52
C ASP A 213 -13.25 0.27 3.30
N ARG A 214 -12.31 -0.40 3.96
CA ARG A 214 -11.19 0.27 4.65
C ARG A 214 -10.27 1.01 3.67
N VAL A 215 -9.98 0.43 2.52
CA VAL A 215 -9.20 1.09 1.46
C VAL A 215 -9.97 2.30 0.93
N THR A 216 -11.28 2.15 0.71
CA THR A 216 -12.14 3.24 0.27
C THR A 216 -12.24 4.35 1.31
N ALA A 217 -12.34 3.99 2.59
CA ALA A 217 -12.34 4.96 3.69
C ALA A 217 -11.02 5.74 3.76
N SER A 218 -9.86 5.09 3.53
CA SER A 218 -8.57 5.79 3.44
C SER A 218 -8.47 6.73 2.25
N ASN A 219 -9.26 6.49 1.24
CA ASN A 219 -9.38 7.33 0.05
C ASN A 219 -10.60 8.29 0.13
N TYR A 220 -11.05 8.61 1.32
CA TYR A 220 -12.19 9.50 1.61
C TYR A 220 -13.52 9.05 0.97
N GLY A 221 -13.75 7.74 0.83
CA GLY A 221 -14.94 7.18 0.19
C GLY A 221 -15.00 7.41 -1.32
N MET A 222 -13.93 7.90 -1.94
CA MET A 222 -13.85 8.12 -3.38
C MET A 222 -13.69 6.79 -4.13
N LYS A 223 -14.00 6.81 -5.42
CA LYS A 223 -13.80 5.64 -6.28
C LYS A 223 -12.33 5.26 -6.30
N ILE A 224 -12.06 3.94 -6.23
CA ILE A 224 -10.73 3.35 -6.44
C ILE A 224 -10.52 3.04 -7.93
N ASN A 225 -9.30 2.63 -8.31
CA ASN A 225 -8.89 2.47 -9.70
C ASN A 225 -8.98 3.78 -10.52
N GLN A 226 -8.55 4.87 -9.90
CA GLN A 226 -8.47 6.19 -10.52
C GLN A 226 -7.13 6.85 -10.20
N ASN A 227 -6.65 7.67 -11.13
CA ASN A 227 -5.49 8.54 -10.90
C ASN A 227 -5.94 9.80 -10.16
N ASN A 228 -5.59 9.87 -8.87
CA ASN A 228 -5.92 10.98 -7.99
C ASN A 228 -4.66 11.80 -7.61
N CYS A 229 -3.77 12.03 -8.58
CA CYS A 229 -2.52 12.72 -8.30
C CYS A 229 -2.67 14.22 -8.02
N ARG A 230 -3.81 14.84 -8.33
CA ARG A 230 -4.13 16.22 -7.95
C ARG A 230 -4.93 16.23 -6.66
N ASN A 231 -4.69 17.23 -5.81
CA ASN A 231 -5.52 17.46 -4.64
C ASN A 231 -6.94 17.85 -5.05
N ILE A 232 -7.91 17.42 -4.25
CA ILE A 232 -9.33 17.69 -4.45
C ILE A 232 -9.78 18.61 -3.34
N PHE A 233 -10.45 19.70 -3.70
CA PHE A 233 -11.06 20.62 -2.76
C PHE A 233 -12.56 20.37 -2.69
N VAL A 234 -13.08 20.22 -1.48
CA VAL A 234 -14.52 20.00 -1.23
C VAL A 234 -15.03 20.99 -0.22
N GLU A 235 -16.20 21.54 -0.51
CA GLU A 235 -16.93 22.37 0.43
C GLU A 235 -17.58 21.49 1.51
N CYS A 236 -17.21 21.71 2.77
CA CYS A 236 -17.79 21.04 3.93
C CYS A 236 -18.52 22.08 4.80
N GLY A 237 -19.79 22.33 4.50
CA GLY A 237 -20.57 23.38 5.13
C GLY A 237 -20.05 24.77 4.73
N LYS A 238 -19.43 25.50 5.69
CA LYS A 238 -18.85 26.85 5.45
C LYS A 238 -17.32 26.82 5.28
N ARG A 239 -16.73 25.65 5.08
CA ARG A 239 -15.27 25.47 4.98
C ARG A 239 -14.95 24.73 3.71
N GLU A 240 -13.89 25.17 3.05
CA GLU A 240 -13.23 24.39 2.02
C GLU A 240 -12.18 23.48 2.68
N GLN A 241 -12.14 22.24 2.28
CA GLN A 241 -11.19 21.26 2.77
C GLN A 241 -10.45 20.61 1.62
N MET A 242 -9.12 20.60 1.69
CA MET A 242 -8.27 19.90 0.75
C MET A 242 -8.23 18.39 1.10
N LEU A 243 -8.44 17.55 0.10
CA LEU A 243 -8.28 16.11 0.18
C LEU A 243 -7.09 15.66 -0.67
N GLN A 244 -6.09 15.08 -0.01
CA GLN A 244 -4.93 14.45 -0.67
C GLN A 244 -5.21 12.96 -0.87
N VAL A 245 -5.74 12.61 -2.03
CA VAL A 245 -6.27 11.28 -2.34
C VAL A 245 -5.22 10.44 -3.07
N ALA A 246 -4.87 9.30 -2.49
CA ALA A 246 -3.98 8.33 -3.17
C ALA A 246 -4.70 7.66 -4.35
N SER A 247 -3.95 7.33 -5.39
CA SER A 247 -4.42 6.52 -6.52
C SER A 247 -4.39 5.04 -6.11
N LEU A 248 -5.56 4.45 -5.89
CA LEU A 248 -5.71 3.08 -5.42
C LEU A 248 -6.16 2.16 -6.55
N TYR A 249 -5.38 1.12 -6.82
CA TYR A 249 -5.67 0.10 -7.83
C TYR A 249 -5.68 -1.28 -7.19
N PHE A 250 -6.74 -2.04 -7.42
CA PHE A 250 -6.84 -3.39 -6.88
C PHE A 250 -7.39 -4.39 -7.90
N GLN A 251 -6.92 -5.61 -7.79
CA GLN A 251 -7.42 -6.74 -8.58
C GLN A 251 -7.03 -8.07 -7.93
N CYS A 252 -7.75 -9.15 -8.28
CA CYS A 252 -7.38 -10.50 -7.85
C CYS A 252 -6.12 -11.03 -8.57
N PRO A 253 -6.02 -10.98 -9.92
CA PRO A 253 -4.86 -11.48 -10.62
C PRO A 253 -3.61 -10.61 -10.38
N PRO A 254 -2.39 -11.15 -10.63
CA PRO A 254 -1.17 -10.37 -10.54
C PRO A 254 -1.16 -9.16 -11.46
N TRP A 255 -0.61 -8.06 -10.98
CA TRP A 255 -0.32 -6.88 -11.80
C TRP A 255 0.79 -7.18 -12.80
N THR A 256 0.62 -6.75 -14.04
CA THR A 256 1.70 -6.81 -15.04
C THR A 256 2.62 -5.61 -14.92
N THR A 257 3.91 -5.81 -15.22
CA THR A 257 4.88 -4.70 -15.27
C THR A 257 4.42 -3.59 -16.21
N LYS A 258 3.84 -3.96 -17.36
CA LYS A 258 3.34 -3.00 -18.36
C LYS A 258 2.21 -2.12 -17.80
N SER A 259 1.22 -2.69 -17.12
CA SER A 259 0.10 -1.93 -16.56
C SER A 259 0.53 -1.03 -15.40
N MET A 260 1.39 -1.52 -14.50
CA MET A 260 1.93 -0.71 -13.43
C MET A 260 2.79 0.45 -13.96
N LEU A 261 3.65 0.18 -14.95
CA LEU A 261 4.48 1.21 -15.58
C LEU A 261 3.63 2.32 -16.22
N ALA A 262 2.57 1.96 -16.95
CA ALA A 262 1.67 2.93 -17.58
C ALA A 262 0.98 3.84 -16.55
N ILE A 263 0.46 3.26 -15.46
CA ILE A 263 -0.19 4.02 -14.39
C ILE A 263 0.80 4.94 -13.67
N MET A 264 1.97 4.41 -13.29
CA MET A 264 3.00 5.20 -12.60
C MET A 264 3.55 6.32 -13.47
N TRP A 265 3.71 6.07 -14.76
CA TRP A 265 4.10 7.09 -15.74
C TRP A 265 3.08 8.23 -15.81
N ASP A 266 1.81 7.90 -15.98
CA ASP A 266 0.71 8.86 -16.05
C ASP A 266 0.65 9.76 -14.80
N VAL A 267 0.79 9.17 -13.60
CA VAL A 267 0.85 9.92 -12.34
C VAL A 267 2.09 10.82 -12.27
N ALA A 268 3.26 10.34 -12.68
CA ALA A 268 4.48 11.14 -12.66
C ALA A 268 4.39 12.34 -13.63
N VAL A 269 3.89 12.13 -14.85
CA VAL A 269 3.71 13.19 -15.84
C VAL A 269 2.68 14.21 -15.36
N THR A 270 1.54 13.78 -14.83
CA THR A 270 0.54 14.71 -14.26
C THR A 270 1.14 15.52 -13.11
N SER A 271 2.02 14.94 -12.29
CA SER A 271 2.72 15.68 -11.23
C SER A 271 3.66 16.75 -11.80
N LEU A 272 4.38 16.45 -12.90
CA LEU A 272 5.20 17.45 -13.59
C LEU A 272 4.36 18.58 -14.17
N GLU A 273 3.17 18.28 -14.70
CA GLU A 273 2.23 19.29 -15.19
C GLU A 273 1.76 20.22 -14.04
N VAL A 274 1.41 19.65 -12.89
CA VAL A 274 1.04 20.43 -11.69
C VAL A 274 2.18 21.33 -11.24
N LEU A 275 3.41 20.83 -11.30
CA LEU A 275 4.62 21.56 -10.90
C LEU A 275 5.21 22.45 -12.01
N SER A 276 4.55 22.58 -13.17
CA SER A 276 5.12 23.22 -14.37
C SER A 276 5.67 24.63 -14.13
N GLU A 277 5.03 25.44 -13.29
CA GLU A 277 5.51 26.78 -12.94
C GLU A 277 6.74 26.76 -12.01
N SER A 278 6.91 25.72 -11.23
CA SER A 278 7.95 25.59 -10.21
C SER A 278 9.22 24.91 -10.69
N ILE A 279 9.16 24.08 -11.74
CA ILE A 279 10.30 23.34 -12.29
C ILE A 279 10.93 24.07 -13.48
N PRO A 280 12.24 23.84 -13.80
CA PRO A 280 12.86 24.36 -15.01
C PRO A 280 12.05 24.03 -16.26
N GLN A 281 11.99 24.95 -17.20
CA GLN A 281 11.35 24.74 -18.50
C GLN A 281 12.41 24.44 -19.56
N PRO A 282 12.09 23.67 -20.62
CA PRO A 282 13.00 23.52 -21.75
C PRO A 282 13.28 24.88 -22.40
N GLU A 283 14.51 25.10 -22.86
CA GLU A 283 14.93 26.28 -23.61
C GLU A 283 14.26 26.32 -24.99
#